data_8795c152eb740cccbcf02a6a01ac7dd5
#
_entry.id   8795c152eb740cccbcf02a6a01ac7dd5
#
_cell.length_a   1.000
_cell.length_b   1.000
_cell.length_c   1.000
_cell.angle_alpha   90.00
_cell.angle_beta   90.00
_cell.angle_gamma   90.00
#
_symmetry.space_group_name_H-M   'P 1'
#
loop_
_entity.id
_entity.type
_entity.pdbx_description
1 polymer ?
#
loop_
_entity_poly.entity_id
_entity_poly.type
_entity_poly.pdbx_seq_one_letter_code
_entity_poly.pdbx_strand_id
1 'polypeptide(L)'
;MGSSNPQSRKWLLTINNPDDYELDHNAVKNTLHLFNPDYFCLVDEIATTGTRHTHIFIYSKSPIRFSTLKKRFPIAHIDKANGSVIENRDYLRKDGKWKGSDKEHTNLIDTFEEFGDVPKPVDENSPDMSALIEEIENGLDTYEIIKLHPKYAFRIKEIDALRQTVLSNIFREKKRNVTVYYVYGKSGTGKTRGIYQKHRAPDICRITAYRRSTGINFDSYHGQSVLVFEEFASQIPIEDMLNYLDIYPLMLPARFNDKVACYDTVYITSNISLGEQYSEVQHYKPETWKAFLRRINFLVEYTDINTYTVTEINKVKEVKADD
;
A
#
# COMPACT_ATOMS: atom_id res chain seq x y z
N MET A 1 -8.30 -21.03 -5.82
CA MET A 1 -7.04 -20.25 -5.87
C MET A 1 -6.89 -19.73 -7.29
N GLY A 2 -7.17 -18.45 -7.52
CA GLY A 2 -7.01 -17.84 -8.83
C GLY A 2 -5.52 -17.76 -9.15
N SER A 3 -5.09 -18.37 -10.28
CA SER A 3 -3.72 -18.24 -10.75
C SER A 3 -3.43 -16.76 -11.00
N SER A 4 -2.53 -16.18 -10.23
CA SER A 4 -2.08 -14.81 -10.46
C SER A 4 -1.44 -14.75 -11.86
N ASN A 5 -1.95 -13.87 -12.73
CA ASN A 5 -1.33 -13.58 -14.01
C ASN A 5 -0.44 -12.36 -13.84
N PRO A 6 0.83 -12.52 -13.43
CA PRO A 6 1.69 -11.42 -13.09
C PRO A 6 1.95 -10.53 -14.31
N GLN A 7 2.14 -9.24 -14.05
CA GLN A 7 2.54 -8.26 -15.04
C GLN A 7 3.85 -7.59 -14.63
N SER A 8 4.66 -7.20 -15.61
CA SER A 8 5.91 -6.49 -15.38
C SER A 8 6.27 -5.62 -16.60
N ARG A 9 7.03 -4.56 -16.32
CA ARG A 9 7.64 -3.73 -17.36
C ARG A 9 8.96 -4.32 -17.91
N LYS A 10 9.52 -5.28 -17.18
CA LYS A 10 10.80 -5.93 -17.52
C LYS A 10 10.64 -7.43 -17.46
N TRP A 11 11.07 -8.10 -18.52
CA TRP A 11 11.03 -9.55 -18.61
C TRP A 11 12.34 -10.09 -19.16
N LEU A 12 12.76 -11.24 -18.66
CA LEU A 12 13.87 -12.03 -19.19
C LEU A 12 13.31 -13.35 -19.70
N LEU A 13 13.61 -13.68 -20.95
CA LEU A 13 13.20 -14.92 -21.58
C LEU A 13 14.43 -15.73 -21.94
N THR A 14 14.33 -17.04 -21.83
CA THR A 14 15.35 -17.99 -22.29
C THR A 14 14.67 -19.03 -23.18
N ILE A 15 15.13 -19.16 -24.41
CA ILE A 15 14.68 -20.18 -25.38
C ILE A 15 15.81 -21.18 -25.54
N ASN A 16 15.57 -22.42 -25.14
CA ASN A 16 16.52 -23.51 -25.33
C ASN A 16 16.36 -24.10 -26.75
N ASN A 17 17.48 -24.37 -27.45
CA ASN A 17 17.50 -24.91 -28.79
C ASN A 17 16.51 -24.21 -29.73
N PRO A 18 16.67 -22.89 -29.97
CA PRO A 18 15.72 -22.11 -30.78
C PRO A 18 15.49 -22.67 -32.18
N ASP A 19 16.51 -23.34 -32.75
CA ASP A 19 16.46 -23.94 -34.10
C ASP A 19 15.43 -25.08 -34.18
N ASP A 20 15.20 -25.84 -33.10
CA ASP A 20 14.19 -26.90 -33.04
C ASP A 20 12.74 -26.38 -33.20
N TYR A 21 12.54 -25.08 -33.07
CA TYR A 21 11.24 -24.41 -33.08
C TYR A 21 11.12 -23.33 -34.16
N GLU A 22 12.07 -23.29 -35.11
CA GLU A 22 12.16 -22.24 -36.17
C GLU A 22 12.16 -20.81 -35.58
N LEU A 23 12.72 -20.64 -34.36
CA LEU A 23 12.80 -19.36 -33.65
C LEU A 23 14.19 -18.73 -33.79
N ASP A 24 14.57 -18.43 -35.03
CA ASP A 24 15.74 -17.59 -35.28
C ASP A 24 15.53 -16.16 -34.73
N HIS A 25 16.59 -15.35 -34.72
CA HIS A 25 16.54 -13.98 -34.25
C HIS A 25 15.49 -13.13 -35.00
N ASN A 26 15.24 -13.38 -36.28
CA ASN A 26 14.25 -12.63 -37.04
C ASN A 26 12.82 -13.00 -36.63
N ALA A 27 12.53 -14.28 -36.43
CA ALA A 27 11.25 -14.76 -35.95
C ALA A 27 10.97 -14.22 -34.53
N VAL A 28 11.99 -14.24 -33.64
CA VAL A 28 11.92 -13.67 -32.31
C VAL A 28 11.64 -12.16 -32.35
N LYS A 29 12.39 -11.38 -33.14
CA LYS A 29 12.19 -9.93 -33.30
C LYS A 29 10.80 -9.61 -33.84
N ASN A 30 10.33 -10.30 -34.85
CA ASN A 30 9.01 -10.11 -35.43
C ASN A 30 7.92 -10.35 -34.37
N THR A 31 8.08 -11.35 -33.50
CA THR A 31 7.17 -11.64 -32.42
C THR A 31 7.23 -10.55 -31.32
N LEU A 32 8.42 -10.06 -30.98
CA LEU A 32 8.62 -8.99 -30.00
C LEU A 32 7.99 -7.67 -30.43
N HIS A 33 8.08 -7.32 -31.72
CA HIS A 33 7.44 -6.10 -32.24
C HIS A 33 5.92 -6.07 -32.06
N LEU A 34 5.25 -7.22 -31.94
CA LEU A 34 3.81 -7.28 -31.65
C LEU A 34 3.44 -6.75 -30.26
N PHE A 35 4.40 -6.63 -29.34
CA PHE A 35 4.22 -6.06 -28.00
C PHE A 35 4.51 -4.56 -27.95
N ASN A 36 5.07 -4.00 -29.03
CA ASN A 36 5.53 -2.62 -29.11
C ASN A 36 6.38 -2.21 -27.89
N PRO A 37 7.47 -2.96 -27.58
CA PRO A 37 8.31 -2.65 -26.43
C PRO A 37 9.13 -1.38 -26.70
N ASP A 38 9.47 -0.64 -25.64
CA ASP A 38 10.33 0.54 -25.74
C ASP A 38 11.79 0.15 -25.99
N TYR A 39 12.21 -1.03 -25.50
CA TYR A 39 13.55 -1.57 -25.72
C TYR A 39 13.53 -3.11 -25.57
N PHE A 40 14.30 -3.79 -26.38
CA PHE A 40 14.66 -5.19 -26.16
C PHE A 40 16.06 -5.48 -26.71
N CYS A 41 16.70 -6.51 -26.17
CA CYS A 41 17.92 -7.08 -26.71
C CYS A 41 17.90 -8.61 -26.63
N LEU A 42 18.64 -9.25 -27.49
CA LEU A 42 18.77 -10.69 -27.52
C LEU A 42 20.21 -11.10 -27.90
N VAL A 43 20.60 -12.29 -27.47
CA VAL A 43 21.93 -12.86 -27.71
C VAL A 43 21.84 -14.37 -27.57
N ASP A 44 22.67 -15.08 -28.32
CA ASP A 44 22.84 -16.51 -28.13
C ASP A 44 23.97 -16.84 -27.16
N GLU A 45 23.77 -17.91 -26.44
CA GLU A 45 24.73 -18.47 -25.49
C GLU A 45 24.82 -20.00 -25.71
N ILE A 46 25.99 -20.58 -25.61
CA ILE A 46 26.19 -22.04 -25.60
C ILE A 46 26.55 -22.45 -24.19
N ALA A 47 25.64 -23.17 -23.53
CA ALA A 47 25.90 -23.70 -22.19
C ALA A 47 27.08 -24.69 -22.21
N THR A 48 27.66 -24.94 -21.05
CA THR A 48 28.75 -25.93 -20.88
C THR A 48 28.35 -27.36 -21.32
N THR A 49 27.06 -27.63 -21.40
CA THR A 49 26.47 -28.89 -21.91
C THR A 49 26.40 -28.94 -23.45
N GLY A 50 26.78 -27.86 -24.16
CA GLY A 50 26.66 -27.75 -25.60
C GLY A 50 25.27 -27.27 -26.09
N THR A 51 24.32 -27.02 -25.21
CA THR A 51 22.98 -26.58 -25.58
C THR A 51 23.01 -25.08 -25.93
N ARG A 52 22.47 -24.73 -27.13
CA ARG A 52 22.28 -23.34 -27.53
C ARG A 52 21.04 -22.73 -26.82
N HIS A 53 21.19 -21.52 -26.32
CA HIS A 53 20.10 -20.73 -25.72
C HIS A 53 20.05 -19.36 -26.38
N THR A 54 18.84 -18.85 -26.63
CA THR A 54 18.66 -17.44 -26.92
C THR A 54 18.12 -16.75 -25.68
N HIS A 55 18.88 -15.81 -25.12
CA HIS A 55 18.46 -14.94 -24.06
C HIS A 55 17.86 -13.66 -24.62
N ILE A 56 16.72 -13.25 -24.09
CA ILE A 56 15.97 -12.09 -24.55
C ILE A 56 15.62 -11.25 -23.32
N PHE A 57 15.95 -9.96 -23.35
CA PHE A 57 15.48 -9.00 -22.38
C PHE A 57 14.50 -8.04 -23.03
N ILE A 58 13.38 -7.77 -22.36
CA ILE A 58 12.30 -6.88 -22.85
C ILE A 58 12.04 -5.82 -21.79
N TYR A 59 11.95 -4.56 -22.23
CA TYR A 59 11.47 -3.44 -21.43
C TYR A 59 10.35 -2.72 -22.14
N SER A 60 9.30 -2.38 -21.39
CA SER A 60 8.19 -1.56 -21.86
C SER A 60 7.69 -0.63 -20.76
N LYS A 61 7.40 0.63 -21.11
CA LYS A 61 6.76 1.60 -20.19
C LYS A 61 5.39 1.12 -19.70
N SER A 62 4.69 0.36 -20.54
CA SER A 62 3.43 -0.27 -20.16
C SER A 62 3.67 -1.72 -19.73
N PRO A 63 3.12 -2.17 -18.58
CA PRO A 63 3.34 -3.53 -18.11
C PRO A 63 2.79 -4.58 -19.09
N ILE A 64 3.57 -5.62 -19.34
CA ILE A 64 3.19 -6.78 -20.16
C ILE A 64 2.82 -7.93 -19.22
N ARG A 65 1.70 -8.61 -19.49
CA ARG A 65 1.25 -9.76 -18.69
C ARG A 65 2.04 -11.02 -19.05
N PHE A 66 2.37 -11.83 -18.06
CA PHE A 66 3.01 -13.13 -18.24
C PHE A 66 2.28 -14.02 -19.26
N SER A 67 0.95 -14.13 -19.12
CA SER A 67 0.14 -14.96 -20.04
C SER A 67 0.25 -14.52 -21.50
N THR A 68 0.42 -13.22 -21.75
CA THR A 68 0.55 -12.66 -23.11
C THR A 68 1.89 -13.06 -23.71
N LEU A 69 2.99 -12.98 -22.93
CA LEU A 69 4.31 -13.46 -23.35
C LEU A 69 4.30 -14.98 -23.55
N LYS A 70 3.75 -15.73 -22.59
CA LYS A 70 3.71 -17.20 -22.66
C LYS A 70 2.90 -17.73 -23.85
N LYS A 71 1.87 -17.00 -24.25
CA LYS A 71 1.10 -17.32 -25.46
C LYS A 71 1.91 -17.16 -26.75
N ARG A 72 2.83 -16.18 -26.80
CA ARG A 72 3.64 -15.88 -27.97
C ARG A 72 4.96 -16.67 -28.00
N PHE A 73 5.49 -16.95 -26.82
CA PHE A 73 6.70 -17.75 -26.62
C PHE A 73 6.39 -18.96 -25.72
N PRO A 74 5.62 -19.95 -26.20
CA PRO A 74 5.12 -21.05 -25.36
C PRO A 74 6.23 -21.91 -24.77
N ILE A 75 7.38 -22.03 -25.47
CA ILE A 75 8.53 -22.84 -25.05
C ILE A 75 9.52 -22.06 -24.16
N ALA A 76 9.47 -20.72 -24.16
CA ALA A 76 10.42 -19.94 -23.41
C ALA A 76 10.23 -20.10 -21.90
N HIS A 77 11.32 -20.14 -21.17
CA HIS A 77 11.35 -19.81 -19.75
C HIS A 77 11.23 -18.30 -19.61
N ILE A 78 10.32 -17.82 -18.74
CA ILE A 78 9.98 -16.39 -18.63
C ILE A 78 10.00 -15.99 -17.18
N ASP A 79 10.89 -15.06 -16.84
CA ASP A 79 11.05 -14.49 -15.51
C ASP A 79 10.85 -12.98 -15.53
N LYS A 80 10.38 -12.43 -14.40
CA LYS A 80 10.49 -10.99 -14.17
C LYS A 80 11.96 -10.62 -14.06
N ALA A 81 12.41 -9.69 -14.90
CA ALA A 81 13.78 -9.21 -14.81
C ALA A 81 13.96 -8.27 -13.62
N ASN A 82 14.96 -8.55 -12.81
CA ASN A 82 15.43 -7.69 -11.72
C ASN A 82 16.47 -6.67 -12.21
N GLY A 83 16.72 -5.62 -11.44
CA GLY A 83 17.73 -4.62 -11.79
C GLY A 83 17.27 -3.61 -12.85
N SER A 84 18.17 -2.73 -13.28
CA SER A 84 17.95 -1.71 -14.32
C SER A 84 17.97 -2.33 -15.73
N VAL A 85 17.51 -1.55 -16.73
CA VAL A 85 17.60 -1.96 -18.15
C VAL A 85 19.06 -2.14 -18.55
N ILE A 86 19.95 -1.24 -18.08
CA ILE A 86 21.38 -1.30 -18.36
C ILE A 86 21.99 -2.57 -17.74
N GLU A 87 21.70 -2.88 -16.48
CA GLU A 87 22.22 -4.10 -15.85
C GLU A 87 21.78 -5.38 -16.56
N ASN A 88 20.55 -5.44 -17.07
CA ASN A 88 20.07 -6.58 -17.84
C ASN A 88 20.71 -6.65 -19.24
N ARG A 89 20.92 -5.50 -19.89
CA ARG A 89 21.67 -5.39 -21.13
C ARG A 89 23.12 -5.89 -20.95
N ASP A 90 23.80 -5.40 -19.90
CA ASP A 90 25.17 -5.79 -19.58
C ASP A 90 25.25 -7.29 -19.21
N TYR A 91 24.22 -7.82 -18.56
CA TYR A 91 24.12 -9.26 -18.28
C TYR A 91 24.09 -10.09 -19.57
N LEU A 92 23.28 -9.69 -20.55
CA LEU A 92 23.23 -10.39 -21.85
C LEU A 92 24.54 -10.25 -22.63
N ARG A 93 25.20 -9.10 -22.54
CA ARG A 93 26.50 -8.85 -23.17
C ARG A 93 27.70 -9.43 -22.43
N LYS A 94 27.49 -9.85 -21.15
CA LYS A 94 28.53 -10.20 -20.18
C LYS A 94 29.53 -9.05 -19.97
N ASP A 95 29.03 -7.80 -20.05
CA ASP A 95 29.79 -6.58 -19.76
C ASP A 95 29.72 -6.19 -18.26
N GLY A 96 30.45 -5.15 -17.88
CA GLY A 96 30.45 -4.57 -16.53
C GLY A 96 30.89 -5.59 -15.48
N LYS A 97 30.07 -5.82 -14.46
CA LYS A 97 30.35 -6.76 -13.35
C LYS A 97 30.41 -8.24 -13.78
N TRP A 98 29.99 -8.56 -15.00
CA TRP A 98 29.99 -9.92 -15.56
C TRP A 98 31.24 -10.23 -16.35
N LYS A 99 32.08 -9.22 -16.67
CA LYS A 99 33.32 -9.37 -17.37
C LYS A 99 34.33 -10.14 -16.49
N GLY A 100 34.97 -11.16 -17.06
CA GLY A 100 35.88 -12.07 -16.34
C GLY A 100 35.17 -13.13 -15.48
N SER A 101 33.84 -13.28 -15.59
CA SER A 101 33.14 -14.42 -14.98
C SER A 101 33.27 -15.69 -15.79
N ASP A 102 33.08 -16.87 -15.17
CA ASP A 102 33.12 -18.18 -15.83
C ASP A 102 32.13 -18.29 -17.02
N LYS A 103 31.14 -17.38 -17.08
CA LYS A 103 30.12 -17.33 -18.13
C LYS A 103 30.47 -16.44 -19.31
N GLU A 104 31.58 -15.72 -19.27
CA GLU A 104 31.99 -14.83 -20.37
C GLU A 104 32.21 -15.63 -21.67
N HIS A 105 32.80 -16.82 -21.56
CA HIS A 105 33.13 -17.65 -22.69
C HIS A 105 31.95 -18.41 -23.31
N THR A 106 30.78 -18.42 -22.67
CA THR A 106 29.57 -19.09 -23.18
C THR A 106 28.75 -18.19 -24.08
N ASN A 107 28.99 -16.88 -24.05
CA ASN A 107 28.25 -15.87 -24.79
C ASN A 107 28.76 -15.74 -26.22
N LEU A 108 27.87 -15.84 -27.21
CA LEU A 108 28.13 -15.55 -28.59
C LEU A 108 27.88 -14.07 -28.89
N ILE A 109 28.76 -13.19 -28.42
CA ILE A 109 28.57 -11.72 -28.47
C ILE A 109 28.32 -11.19 -29.88
N ASP A 110 28.85 -11.83 -30.91
CA ASP A 110 28.62 -11.46 -32.31
C ASP A 110 27.15 -11.64 -32.74
N THR A 111 26.35 -12.37 -31.97
CA THR A 111 24.92 -12.55 -32.19
C THR A 111 24.08 -11.54 -31.43
N PHE A 112 24.71 -10.64 -30.65
CA PHE A 112 23.97 -9.64 -29.88
C PHE A 112 23.28 -8.64 -30.78
N GLU A 113 21.97 -8.52 -30.60
CA GLU A 113 21.15 -7.54 -31.29
C GLU A 113 20.33 -6.76 -30.26
N GLU A 114 20.13 -5.48 -30.51
CA GLU A 114 19.27 -4.63 -29.69
C GLU A 114 18.39 -3.73 -30.54
N PHE A 115 17.23 -3.34 -30.00
CA PHE A 115 16.24 -2.51 -30.65
C PHE A 115 15.64 -1.53 -29.67
N GLY A 116 15.43 -0.28 -30.13
CA GLY A 116 14.94 0.82 -29.30
C GLY A 116 16.07 1.54 -28.57
N ASP A 117 15.71 2.62 -27.88
CA ASP A 117 16.67 3.39 -27.09
C ASP A 117 16.83 2.77 -25.70
N VAL A 118 18.07 2.52 -25.31
CA VAL A 118 18.37 2.16 -23.92
C VAL A 118 17.92 3.33 -23.05
N PRO A 119 16.96 3.13 -22.14
CA PRO A 119 16.54 4.20 -21.23
C PRO A 119 17.77 4.77 -20.55
N LYS A 120 17.95 6.08 -20.60
CA LYS A 120 19.01 6.73 -19.83
C LYS A 120 18.92 6.26 -18.39
N PRO A 121 20.05 6.04 -17.69
CA PRO A 121 20.02 5.73 -16.28
C PRO A 121 19.06 6.73 -15.62
N VAL A 122 18.05 6.24 -14.93
CA VAL A 122 17.27 7.08 -14.04
C VAL A 122 18.34 7.66 -13.11
N ASP A 123 18.42 8.99 -13.07
CA ASP A 123 19.32 9.70 -12.17
C ASP A 123 19.28 8.96 -10.81
N GLU A 124 20.43 8.53 -10.29
CA GLU A 124 20.49 7.81 -9.01
C GLU A 124 19.79 8.58 -7.88
N ASN A 125 19.58 9.88 -8.11
CA ASN A 125 18.78 10.77 -7.27
C ASN A 125 17.28 10.80 -7.60
N SER A 126 16.83 10.19 -8.72
CA SER A 126 15.38 10.13 -8.98
C SER A 126 14.74 9.02 -8.15
N PRO A 127 13.53 9.28 -7.60
CA PRO A 127 12.80 8.30 -6.82
C PRO A 127 12.50 7.04 -7.65
N ASP A 128 12.78 5.85 -7.11
CA ASP A 128 12.13 4.64 -7.60
C ASP A 128 10.67 4.66 -7.12
N MET A 129 9.81 5.25 -7.95
CA MET A 129 8.41 5.45 -7.59
C MET A 129 7.65 4.14 -7.42
N SER A 130 8.07 3.08 -8.11
CA SER A 130 7.40 1.77 -7.99
C SER A 130 7.73 1.13 -6.65
N ALA A 131 8.99 1.14 -6.23
CA ALA A 131 9.40 0.66 -4.91
C ALA A 131 8.76 1.49 -3.80
N LEU A 132 8.74 2.82 -3.94
CA LEU A 132 8.15 3.70 -2.95
C LEU A 132 6.64 3.48 -2.77
N ILE A 133 5.90 3.23 -3.86
CA ILE A 133 4.47 2.89 -3.79
C ILE A 133 4.29 1.55 -3.06
N GLU A 134 5.08 0.53 -3.39
CA GLU A 134 5.02 -0.78 -2.75
C GLU A 134 5.33 -0.70 -1.24
N GLU A 135 6.32 0.09 -0.85
CA GLU A 135 6.65 0.32 0.56
C GLU A 135 5.50 1.00 1.32
N ILE A 136 4.85 1.99 0.70
CA ILE A 136 3.66 2.64 1.28
C ILE A 136 2.48 1.66 1.39
N GLU A 137 2.24 0.83 0.37
CA GLU A 137 1.20 -0.20 0.38
C GLU A 137 1.44 -1.26 1.47
N ASN A 138 2.72 -1.55 1.75
CA ASN A 138 3.15 -2.43 2.84
C ASN A 138 3.10 -1.76 4.23
N GLY A 139 2.69 -0.50 4.32
CA GLY A 139 2.44 0.21 5.57
C GLY A 139 3.68 0.87 6.20
N LEU A 140 4.81 0.96 5.48
CA LEU A 140 5.99 1.65 6.00
C LEU A 140 5.69 3.12 6.24
N ASP A 141 6.11 3.66 7.37
CA ASP A 141 5.99 5.09 7.65
C ASP A 141 7.05 5.91 6.90
N THR A 142 6.93 7.23 6.93
CA THR A 142 7.82 8.13 6.20
C THR A 142 9.27 8.05 6.72
N TYR A 143 9.46 7.82 8.02
CA TYR A 143 10.79 7.65 8.60
C TYR A 143 11.45 6.33 8.16
N GLU A 144 10.68 5.23 8.16
CA GLU A 144 11.15 3.93 7.69
C GLU A 144 11.57 3.99 6.22
N ILE A 145 10.78 4.65 5.37
CA ILE A 145 11.10 4.90 3.96
C ILE A 145 12.40 5.70 3.82
N ILE A 146 12.57 6.78 4.58
CA ILE A 146 13.79 7.60 4.55
C ILE A 146 14.99 6.80 5.05
N LYS A 147 14.82 5.93 6.04
CA LYS A 147 15.90 5.07 6.55
C LYS A 147 16.37 4.07 5.50
N LEU A 148 15.45 3.52 4.71
CA LEU A 148 15.77 2.64 3.58
C LEU A 148 16.40 3.41 2.41
N HIS A 149 15.91 4.62 2.17
CA HIS A 149 16.31 5.48 1.06
C HIS A 149 16.69 6.88 1.53
N PRO A 150 17.90 7.09 2.09
CA PRO A 150 18.32 8.39 2.63
C PRO A 150 18.23 9.55 1.65
N LYS A 151 18.27 9.28 0.34
CA LYS A 151 18.09 10.27 -0.73
C LYS A 151 16.73 11.00 -0.68
N TYR A 152 15.74 10.45 0.01
CA TYR A 152 14.42 11.06 0.18
C TYR A 152 14.30 11.96 1.42
N ALA A 153 15.37 12.12 2.22
CA ALA A 153 15.31 12.89 3.47
C ALA A 153 14.79 14.33 3.32
N PHE A 154 14.98 14.94 2.15
CA PHE A 154 14.50 16.29 1.85
C PHE A 154 13.17 16.32 1.08
N ARG A 155 12.53 15.16 0.85
CA ARG A 155 11.29 15.01 0.07
C ARG A 155 10.11 14.49 0.91
N ILE A 156 10.08 14.79 2.20
CA ILE A 156 9.07 14.30 3.15
C ILE A 156 7.65 14.65 2.69
N LYS A 157 7.45 15.88 2.21
CA LYS A 157 6.12 16.34 1.75
C LYS A 157 5.60 15.57 0.53
N GLU A 158 6.49 15.23 -0.39
CA GLU A 158 6.16 14.45 -1.58
C GLU A 158 5.82 13.01 -1.22
N ILE A 159 6.53 12.41 -0.27
CA ILE A 159 6.24 11.07 0.26
C ILE A 159 4.87 11.07 0.95
N ASP A 160 4.59 12.07 1.78
CA ASP A 160 3.30 12.18 2.48
C ASP A 160 2.14 12.40 1.50
N ALA A 161 2.34 13.21 0.44
CA ALA A 161 1.35 13.42 -0.61
C ALA A 161 1.09 12.13 -1.41
N LEU A 162 2.16 11.40 -1.76
CA LEU A 162 2.06 10.11 -2.43
C LEU A 162 1.32 9.09 -1.55
N ARG A 163 1.66 9.03 -0.26
CA ARG A 163 0.97 8.18 0.73
C ARG A 163 -0.53 8.43 0.74
N GLN A 164 -0.96 9.70 0.79
CA GLN A 164 -2.39 10.02 0.75
C GLN A 164 -3.05 9.57 -0.56
N THR A 165 -2.35 9.67 -1.68
CA THR A 165 -2.85 9.20 -2.98
C THR A 165 -3.02 7.67 -3.01
N VAL A 166 -2.01 6.94 -2.51
CA VAL A 166 -2.04 5.46 -2.43
C VAL A 166 -3.15 5.00 -1.50
N LEU A 167 -3.22 5.56 -0.28
CA LEU A 167 -4.25 5.23 0.70
C LEU A 167 -5.66 5.58 0.19
N SER A 168 -5.83 6.72 -0.48
CA SER A 168 -7.11 7.08 -1.10
C SER A 168 -7.55 6.05 -2.13
N ASN A 169 -6.63 5.53 -2.94
CA ASN A 169 -6.96 4.50 -3.91
C ASN A 169 -7.36 3.17 -3.24
N ILE A 170 -6.69 2.80 -2.15
CA ILE A 170 -6.97 1.56 -1.40
C ILE A 170 -8.33 1.63 -0.68
N PHE A 171 -8.62 2.78 -0.05
CA PHE A 171 -9.80 2.94 0.83
C PHE A 171 -11.01 3.60 0.16
N ARG A 172 -10.88 4.03 -1.10
CA ARG A 172 -11.93 4.75 -1.85
C ARG A 172 -13.24 3.98 -1.95
N GLU A 173 -13.18 2.67 -2.12
CA GLU A 173 -14.34 1.81 -2.33
C GLU A 173 -14.49 0.74 -1.22
N LYS A 174 -13.57 0.74 -0.27
CA LYS A 174 -13.50 -0.28 0.77
C LYS A 174 -14.32 0.13 1.98
N LYS A 175 -15.30 -0.67 2.37
CA LYS A 175 -15.90 -0.56 3.69
C LYS A 175 -14.86 -0.88 4.75
N ARG A 176 -14.69 0.00 5.73
CA ARG A 176 -13.80 -0.21 6.88
C ARG A 176 -14.49 -1.11 7.89
N ASN A 177 -13.73 -1.93 8.60
CA ASN A 177 -14.26 -2.70 9.74
C ASN A 177 -13.98 -1.94 11.02
N VAL A 178 -14.80 -0.93 11.31
CA VAL A 178 -14.56 -0.01 12.42
C VAL A 178 -15.09 -0.61 13.73
N THR A 179 -14.22 -0.73 14.73
CA THR A 179 -14.55 -1.12 16.10
C THR A 179 -14.41 0.08 17.03
N VAL A 180 -15.48 0.43 17.73
CA VAL A 180 -15.54 1.63 18.58
C VAL A 180 -15.62 1.25 20.05
N TYR A 181 -14.70 1.82 20.84
CA TYR A 181 -14.63 1.68 22.29
C TYR A 181 -14.96 3.03 22.94
N TYR A 182 -16.02 3.09 23.75
CA TYR A 182 -16.26 4.22 24.63
C TYR A 182 -15.64 3.92 26.01
N VAL A 183 -14.60 4.69 26.38
CA VAL A 183 -13.78 4.44 27.56
C VAL A 183 -13.99 5.58 28.55
N TYR A 184 -14.62 5.31 29.71
CA TYR A 184 -14.91 6.35 30.66
C TYR A 184 -14.49 6.00 32.08
N GLY A 185 -14.44 6.99 32.94
CA GLY A 185 -14.05 6.89 34.35
C GLY A 185 -13.32 8.14 34.82
N LYS A 186 -13.07 8.24 36.14
CA LYS A 186 -12.41 9.40 36.76
C LYS A 186 -11.05 9.73 36.08
N SER A 187 -10.64 10.98 36.17
CA SER A 187 -9.32 11.40 35.74
C SER A 187 -8.22 10.62 36.51
N GLY A 188 -7.14 10.26 35.82
CA GLY A 188 -6.01 9.53 36.44
C GLY A 188 -6.17 8.02 36.54
N THR A 189 -7.31 7.43 36.18
CA THR A 189 -7.52 5.95 36.27
C THR A 189 -6.76 5.11 35.23
N GLY A 190 -6.12 5.75 34.26
CA GLY A 190 -5.27 5.04 33.29
C GLY A 190 -5.93 4.78 31.94
N LYS A 191 -7.05 5.43 31.61
CA LYS A 191 -7.77 5.27 30.32
C LYS A 191 -6.84 5.33 29.10
N THR A 192 -6.14 6.44 28.94
CA THR A 192 -5.18 6.64 27.83
C THR A 192 -3.99 5.67 27.89
N ARG A 193 -3.48 5.39 29.11
CA ARG A 193 -2.42 4.41 29.31
C ARG A 193 -2.81 3.04 28.78
N GLY A 194 -4.04 2.58 29.05
CA GLY A 194 -4.55 1.30 28.58
C GLY A 194 -4.59 1.19 27.05
N ILE A 195 -4.81 2.30 26.34
CA ILE A 195 -4.75 2.36 24.88
C ILE A 195 -3.31 2.14 24.40
N TYR A 196 -2.32 2.84 24.98
CA TYR A 196 -0.91 2.70 24.63
C TYR A 196 -0.28 1.36 25.03
N GLN A 197 -0.90 0.62 25.93
CA GLN A 197 -0.51 -0.76 26.23
C GLN A 197 -0.97 -1.77 25.16
N LYS A 198 -2.03 -1.43 24.42
CA LYS A 198 -2.63 -2.30 23.39
C LYS A 198 -2.10 -1.99 21.98
N HIS A 199 -1.71 -0.76 21.74
CA HIS A 199 -1.32 -0.28 20.42
C HIS A 199 0.03 0.45 20.49
N ARG A 200 0.82 0.35 19.41
CA ARG A 200 2.07 1.08 19.28
C ARG A 200 1.79 2.58 19.12
N ALA A 201 2.60 3.43 19.72
CA ALA A 201 2.41 4.88 19.62
C ALA A 201 2.33 5.43 18.19
N PRO A 202 3.12 4.95 17.20
CA PRO A 202 3.00 5.40 15.80
C PRO A 202 1.66 5.04 15.14
N ASP A 203 0.97 4.00 15.61
CA ASP A 203 -0.29 3.53 15.05
C ASP A 203 -1.50 4.33 15.57
N ILE A 204 -1.27 5.25 16.50
CA ILE A 204 -2.32 6.03 17.18
C ILE A 204 -2.33 7.48 16.68
N CYS A 205 -3.47 7.94 16.18
CA CYS A 205 -3.75 9.36 16.01
C CYS A 205 -4.66 9.85 17.13
N ARG A 206 -4.20 10.84 17.91
CA ARG A 206 -4.96 11.44 19.00
C ARG A 206 -5.55 12.78 18.62
N ILE A 207 -6.86 12.94 18.84
CA ILE A 207 -7.57 14.19 18.71
C ILE A 207 -7.75 14.76 20.12
N THR A 208 -7.04 15.85 20.42
CA THR A 208 -7.02 16.50 21.72
C THR A 208 -7.57 17.93 21.68
N ALA A 209 -7.77 18.48 20.49
CA ALA A 209 -8.22 19.85 20.29
C ALA A 209 -9.55 19.88 19.56
N TYR A 210 -10.59 20.33 20.24
CA TYR A 210 -11.93 20.49 19.72
C TYR A 210 -12.24 21.98 19.58
N ARG A 211 -12.20 22.51 18.34
CA ARG A 211 -12.48 23.92 18.09
C ARG A 211 -13.95 24.10 17.73
N ARG A 212 -14.70 24.82 18.56
CA ARG A 212 -16.15 25.07 18.37
C ARG A 212 -16.48 25.76 17.04
N SER A 213 -15.57 26.60 16.53
CA SER A 213 -15.84 27.39 15.33
C SER A 213 -15.39 26.76 14.02
N THR A 214 -14.42 25.82 14.04
CA THR A 214 -13.80 25.23 12.85
C THR A 214 -13.86 23.70 12.79
N GLY A 215 -14.48 23.08 13.79
CA GLY A 215 -14.53 21.61 13.89
C GLY A 215 -13.18 20.98 14.25
N ILE A 216 -13.07 19.70 14.01
CA ILE A 216 -11.83 18.93 14.19
C ILE A 216 -10.93 19.14 12.99
N ASN A 217 -9.63 19.15 13.26
CA ASN A 217 -8.59 19.17 12.25
C ASN A 217 -7.75 17.89 12.35
N PHE A 218 -7.67 17.17 11.24
CA PHE A 218 -6.91 15.92 11.12
C PHE A 218 -5.52 16.11 10.49
N ASP A 219 -4.91 17.29 10.65
CA ASP A 219 -3.56 17.56 10.10
C ASP A 219 -2.50 16.53 10.54
N SER A 220 -2.61 16.03 11.78
CA SER A 220 -1.71 15.02 12.34
C SER A 220 -2.04 13.58 11.94
N TYR A 221 -3.10 13.36 11.18
CA TYR A 221 -3.47 12.04 10.71
C TYR A 221 -2.66 11.68 9.44
N HIS A 222 -1.97 10.56 9.47
CA HIS A 222 -1.12 10.07 8.36
C HIS A 222 -1.48 8.64 7.92
N GLY A 223 -2.71 8.17 8.27
CA GLY A 223 -3.18 6.83 7.94
C GLY A 223 -3.08 5.84 9.10
N GLN A 224 -2.97 6.32 10.35
CA GLN A 224 -2.94 5.46 11.52
C GLN A 224 -4.19 4.58 11.61
N SER A 225 -4.01 3.35 12.10
CA SER A 225 -5.11 2.38 12.27
C SER A 225 -5.99 2.67 13.48
N VAL A 226 -5.49 3.43 14.45
CA VAL A 226 -6.20 3.76 15.71
C VAL A 226 -6.46 5.26 15.80
N LEU A 227 -7.72 5.64 15.96
CA LEU A 227 -8.13 7.02 16.20
C LEU A 227 -8.62 7.15 17.65
N VAL A 228 -8.13 8.18 18.36
CA VAL A 228 -8.51 8.43 19.75
C VAL A 228 -9.06 9.83 19.91
N PHE A 229 -10.33 9.94 20.32
CA PHE A 229 -10.94 11.19 20.77
C PHE A 229 -10.72 11.32 22.29
N GLU A 230 -9.83 12.23 22.68
CA GLU A 230 -9.45 12.41 24.09
C GLU A 230 -10.36 13.40 24.80
N GLU A 231 -10.65 13.12 26.08
CA GLU A 231 -11.44 14.00 26.97
C GLU A 231 -12.76 14.46 26.33
N PHE A 232 -13.44 13.50 25.71
CA PHE A 232 -14.66 13.76 24.98
C PHE A 232 -15.83 14.10 25.94
N ALA A 233 -16.52 15.20 25.69
CA ALA A 233 -17.69 15.66 26.42
C ALA A 233 -18.67 16.38 25.48
N SER A 234 -19.07 15.71 24.38
CA SER A 234 -20.02 16.23 23.39
C SER A 234 -19.57 17.52 22.66
N GLN A 235 -18.23 17.75 22.56
CA GLN A 235 -17.70 18.96 21.93
C GLN A 235 -17.83 18.95 20.41
N ILE A 236 -17.99 17.76 19.82
CA ILE A 236 -18.18 17.54 18.38
C ILE A 236 -19.67 17.39 18.11
N PRO A 237 -20.23 18.02 17.07
CA PRO A 237 -21.60 17.72 16.64
C PRO A 237 -21.80 16.22 16.43
N ILE A 238 -22.93 15.71 16.91
CA ILE A 238 -23.19 14.25 16.83
C ILE A 238 -23.23 13.77 15.38
N GLU A 239 -23.66 14.60 14.45
CA GLU A 239 -23.71 14.33 13.03
C GLU A 239 -22.31 14.07 12.47
N ASP A 240 -21.29 14.81 12.92
CA ASP A 240 -19.89 14.59 12.54
C ASP A 240 -19.34 13.29 13.15
N MET A 241 -19.67 13.04 14.43
CA MET A 241 -19.30 11.76 15.07
C MET A 241 -19.91 10.56 14.37
N LEU A 242 -21.16 10.65 13.91
CA LEU A 242 -21.77 9.59 13.13
C LEU A 242 -20.95 9.23 11.88
N ASN A 243 -20.37 10.22 11.21
CA ASN A 243 -19.52 10.01 10.04
C ASN A 243 -18.15 9.41 10.44
N TYR A 244 -17.52 9.94 11.50
CA TYR A 244 -16.20 9.42 11.94
C TYR A 244 -16.27 7.97 12.44
N LEU A 245 -17.39 7.55 13.01
CA LEU A 245 -17.58 6.21 13.54
C LEU A 245 -18.18 5.23 12.54
N ASP A 246 -18.50 5.69 11.31
CA ASP A 246 -19.10 4.84 10.28
C ASP A 246 -18.07 3.97 9.55
N ILE A 247 -18.56 2.92 8.93
CA ILE A 247 -17.77 1.95 8.16
C ILE A 247 -17.49 2.40 6.72
N TYR A 248 -18.22 3.37 6.21
CA TYR A 248 -18.10 3.83 4.81
C TYR A 248 -16.84 4.65 4.58
N PRO A 249 -16.37 4.73 3.31
CA PRO A 249 -15.26 5.62 2.94
C PRO A 249 -15.52 7.06 3.40
N LEU A 250 -14.50 7.69 3.96
CA LEU A 250 -14.63 9.03 4.52
C LEU A 250 -13.35 9.84 4.28
N MET A 251 -13.53 11.10 3.91
CA MET A 251 -12.45 12.10 3.90
C MET A 251 -12.51 12.91 5.20
N LEU A 252 -11.38 13.03 5.86
CA LEU A 252 -11.18 13.75 7.11
C LEU A 252 -10.69 15.17 6.82
N PRO A 253 -11.33 16.22 7.35
CA PRO A 253 -10.95 17.59 7.05
C PRO A 253 -9.56 17.93 7.62
N ALA A 254 -8.69 18.47 6.78
CA ALA A 254 -7.37 18.96 7.13
C ALA A 254 -7.07 20.27 6.39
N ARG A 255 -6.06 21.06 6.87
CA ARG A 255 -5.84 22.44 6.38
C ARG A 255 -5.52 22.55 4.90
N PHE A 256 -4.75 21.61 4.37
CA PHE A 256 -4.25 21.73 3.00
C PHE A 256 -4.89 20.72 2.06
N ASN A 257 -4.91 19.46 2.49
CA ASN A 257 -5.53 18.37 1.74
C ASN A 257 -6.22 17.44 2.71
N ASP A 258 -7.48 17.14 2.46
CA ASP A 258 -8.24 16.17 3.23
C ASP A 258 -7.52 14.83 3.27
N LYS A 259 -7.67 14.11 4.38
CA LYS A 259 -7.03 12.82 4.63
C LYS A 259 -8.04 11.70 4.45
N VAL A 260 -7.66 10.61 3.81
CA VAL A 260 -8.55 9.45 3.75
C VAL A 260 -8.54 8.72 5.09
N ALA A 261 -9.73 8.37 5.61
CA ALA A 261 -9.87 7.60 6.84
C ALA A 261 -9.48 6.13 6.61
N CYS A 262 -8.38 5.70 7.25
CA CYS A 262 -7.84 4.34 7.16
C CYS A 262 -7.99 3.55 8.47
N TYR A 263 -8.37 4.22 9.59
CA TYR A 263 -8.51 3.58 10.89
C TYR A 263 -9.65 2.55 10.90
N ASP A 264 -9.42 1.50 11.66
CA ASP A 264 -10.37 0.43 11.95
C ASP A 264 -10.73 0.35 13.43
N THR A 265 -10.00 1.07 14.29
CA THR A 265 -10.21 1.09 15.71
C THR A 265 -10.37 2.53 16.20
N VAL A 266 -11.44 2.80 16.93
CA VAL A 266 -11.72 4.13 17.50
C VAL A 266 -11.91 4.03 19.01
N TYR A 267 -11.20 4.87 19.75
CA TYR A 267 -11.40 5.08 21.17
C TYR A 267 -11.98 6.46 21.41
N ILE A 268 -13.03 6.53 22.23
CA ILE A 268 -13.59 7.79 22.75
C ILE A 268 -13.32 7.77 24.25
N THR A 269 -12.32 8.52 24.73
CA THR A 269 -12.06 8.61 26.17
C THR A 269 -12.84 9.76 26.80
N SER A 270 -13.42 9.54 27.98
CA SER A 270 -14.26 10.51 28.64
C SER A 270 -14.16 10.41 30.19
N ASN A 271 -14.47 11.49 30.87
CA ASN A 271 -14.64 11.51 32.32
C ASN A 271 -16.12 11.34 32.74
N ILE A 272 -17.05 11.39 31.79
CA ILE A 272 -18.48 11.18 32.02
C ILE A 272 -18.95 9.90 31.33
N SER A 273 -20.02 9.32 31.86
CA SER A 273 -20.61 8.10 31.30
C SER A 273 -21.19 8.33 29.91
N LEU A 274 -21.37 7.27 29.13
CA LEU A 274 -21.99 7.36 27.82
C LEU A 274 -23.40 7.97 27.88
N GLY A 275 -24.18 7.63 28.91
CA GLY A 275 -25.55 8.15 29.08
C GLY A 275 -25.63 9.66 29.35
N GLU A 276 -24.54 10.30 29.77
CA GLU A 276 -24.46 11.75 30.00
C GLU A 276 -24.05 12.55 28.78
N GLN A 277 -23.61 11.86 27.68
CA GLN A 277 -23.23 12.53 26.42
C GLN A 277 -24.46 13.02 25.67
N TYR A 278 -24.35 14.18 25.03
CA TYR A 278 -25.37 14.72 24.11
C TYR A 278 -26.80 14.81 24.72
N SER A 279 -26.96 15.24 25.98
CA SER A 279 -28.24 15.27 26.69
C SER A 279 -29.38 15.95 25.91
N GLU A 280 -29.08 17.07 25.21
CA GLU A 280 -30.08 17.76 24.38
C GLU A 280 -30.48 16.92 23.17
N VAL A 281 -29.51 16.24 22.50
CA VAL A 281 -29.80 15.38 21.36
C VAL A 281 -30.62 14.17 21.80
N GLN A 282 -30.33 13.61 22.96
CA GLN A 282 -31.14 12.51 23.51
C GLN A 282 -32.62 12.91 23.65
N HIS A 283 -32.88 14.15 24.07
CA HIS A 283 -34.22 14.65 24.25
C HIS A 283 -34.90 15.03 22.93
N TYR A 284 -34.21 15.81 22.08
CA TYR A 284 -34.86 16.42 20.91
C TYR A 284 -34.67 15.60 19.60
N LYS A 285 -33.66 14.74 19.54
CA LYS A 285 -33.34 13.92 18.36
C LYS A 285 -33.02 12.47 18.75
N PRO A 286 -33.96 11.73 19.39
CA PRO A 286 -33.68 10.40 19.95
C PRO A 286 -33.20 9.38 18.90
N GLU A 287 -33.61 9.47 17.64
CA GLU A 287 -33.17 8.57 16.60
C GLU A 287 -31.69 8.82 16.20
N THR A 288 -31.24 10.07 16.23
CA THR A 288 -29.83 10.43 16.02
C THR A 288 -28.96 9.87 17.16
N TRP A 289 -29.45 9.96 18.42
CA TRP A 289 -28.80 9.35 19.55
C TRP A 289 -28.72 7.82 19.45
N LYS A 290 -29.79 7.14 19.06
CA LYS A 290 -29.78 5.70 18.79
C LYS A 290 -28.79 5.32 17.68
N ALA A 291 -28.66 6.16 16.64
CA ALA A 291 -27.68 5.96 15.57
C ALA A 291 -26.23 6.05 16.08
N PHE A 292 -25.96 6.95 17.04
CA PHE A 292 -24.66 7.04 17.71
C PHE A 292 -24.38 5.80 18.56
N LEU A 293 -25.34 5.38 19.40
CA LEU A 293 -25.19 4.18 20.22
C LEU A 293 -24.92 2.91 19.41
N ARG A 294 -25.57 2.75 18.24
CA ARG A 294 -25.34 1.59 17.35
C ARG A 294 -23.90 1.47 16.85
N ARG A 295 -23.15 2.57 16.82
CA ARG A 295 -21.76 2.59 16.35
C ARG A 295 -20.75 2.27 17.44
N ILE A 296 -21.19 2.26 18.72
CA ILE A 296 -20.33 1.91 19.86
C ILE A 296 -20.42 0.40 20.09
N ASN A 297 -19.29 -0.30 19.94
CA ASN A 297 -19.24 -1.75 20.12
C ASN A 297 -18.99 -2.13 21.58
N PHE A 298 -18.10 -1.40 22.25
CA PHE A 298 -17.66 -1.72 23.61
C PHE A 298 -17.73 -0.50 24.52
N LEU A 299 -18.28 -0.73 25.72
CA LEU A 299 -18.24 0.20 26.83
C LEU A 299 -17.17 -0.26 27.81
N VAL A 300 -16.19 0.58 28.09
CA VAL A 300 -15.10 0.31 29.01
C VAL A 300 -15.16 1.29 30.16
N GLU A 301 -15.50 0.80 31.36
CA GLU A 301 -15.60 1.60 32.57
C GLU A 301 -14.35 1.39 33.44
N TYR A 302 -13.61 2.46 33.69
CA TYR A 302 -12.51 2.49 34.63
C TYR A 302 -13.02 2.88 35.99
N THR A 303 -13.05 1.95 36.95
CA THR A 303 -13.50 2.14 38.31
C THR A 303 -12.40 2.61 39.25
N ASP A 304 -11.15 2.17 38.98
CA ASP A 304 -9.93 2.54 39.72
C ASP A 304 -8.71 2.51 38.82
N ILE A 305 -7.53 2.83 39.36
CA ILE A 305 -6.25 2.81 38.60
C ILE A 305 -6.03 1.42 38.00
N ASN A 306 -5.99 1.39 36.68
CA ASN A 306 -5.81 0.16 35.86
C ASN A 306 -6.86 -0.94 36.10
N THR A 307 -7.98 -0.61 36.75
CA THR A 307 -9.10 -1.53 36.98
C THR A 307 -10.30 -1.10 36.16
N TYR A 308 -10.73 -1.98 35.25
CA TYR A 308 -11.84 -1.67 34.34
C TYR A 308 -12.69 -2.88 34.02
N THR A 309 -13.92 -2.64 33.64
CA THR A 309 -14.86 -3.61 33.12
C THR A 309 -15.11 -3.32 31.63
N VAL A 310 -15.35 -4.35 30.83
CA VAL A 310 -15.67 -4.23 29.41
C VAL A 310 -17.04 -4.86 29.17
N THR A 311 -17.95 -4.07 28.61
CA THR A 311 -19.29 -4.53 28.23
C THR A 311 -19.45 -4.39 26.73
N GLU A 312 -19.79 -5.46 26.03
CA GLU A 312 -20.14 -5.43 24.59
C GLU A 312 -21.60 -4.95 24.45
N ILE A 313 -21.79 -3.81 23.75
CA ILE A 313 -23.13 -3.17 23.65
C ILE A 313 -23.91 -3.76 22.47
N ASN A 314 -23.26 -3.94 21.33
CA ASN A 314 -23.89 -4.39 20.10
C ASN A 314 -23.27 -5.70 19.62
N LYS A 315 -23.89 -6.84 19.91
CA LYS A 315 -23.67 -8.04 19.08
C LYS A 315 -24.37 -7.82 17.76
N VAL A 316 -23.61 -7.71 16.69
CA VAL A 316 -24.15 -7.74 15.33
C VAL A 316 -24.91 -9.06 15.17
N LYS A 317 -26.25 -9.02 15.24
CA LYS A 317 -27.05 -10.10 14.68
C LYS A 317 -26.88 -9.98 13.19
N GLU A 318 -26.18 -10.93 12.56
CA GLU A 318 -26.24 -11.10 11.11
C GLU A 318 -27.73 -11.33 10.72
N VAL A 319 -28.36 -10.27 10.28
CA VAL A 319 -29.59 -10.38 9.51
C VAL A 319 -29.15 -10.44 8.06
N LYS A 320 -29.26 -11.62 7.43
CA LYS A 320 -29.15 -11.75 5.98
C LYS A 320 -30.26 -10.85 5.42
N ALA A 321 -29.88 -9.78 4.72
CA ALA A 321 -30.79 -9.12 3.80
C ALA A 321 -31.05 -10.12 2.68
N ASP A 322 -32.25 -10.60 2.57
CA ASP A 322 -32.69 -11.32 1.39
C ASP A 322 -32.56 -10.37 0.18
N ASP A 323 -32.05 -10.89 -0.94
CA ASP A 323 -31.82 -10.25 -2.24
C ASP A 323 -33.05 -9.58 -2.84
#